data_23714b51abda883982b1105133f4f707
#
_entry.id   23714b51abda883982b1105133f4f707
#
_cell.length_a   1.000
_cell.length_b   1.000
_cell.length_c   1.000
_cell.angle_alpha   90.00
_cell.angle_beta   90.00
_cell.angle_gamma   90.00
#
_symmetry.space_group_name_H-M   'P 1'
#
loop_
_entity.id
_entity.type
_entity.pdbx_description
1 polymer ?
#
loop_
_entity_poly.entity_id
_entity_poly.type
_entity_poly.pdbx_seq_one_letter_code
_entity_poly.pdbx_strand_id
1 'polypeptide(L)'
;IRRPPRSTQGVSSAASDVYKRQTGGGSGHLPVFTGYVGKGLLDACAIGAVFASPSVEQMADAMRAANGGGGVLRLYGNYGGDVMNFDMAGEMLEMEDIPSTTVLLADDVASAPKEEREKRRGVAGMVYAFKTAGAAAEQLKNLEDVTRIAQKTADACHSVGAALTSCTIPQAGKPTFEISEEDMEMGMGIHGEPGVWRGKLRTADEIANEMVDMLLADINPNSGSRMSVMVNSLGATPLEELYILYRIVKKRLEDVKVKIVMPLVGRYATSMEMTGVSFTFCELDSELESLLQAPAHCAFWSVV
;
A
#
# COMPACT_ATOMS: atom_id res chain seq x y z
N ILE A 1 32.84 13.14 7.79
CA ILE A 1 31.42 12.71 7.66
C ILE A 1 31.18 12.53 6.19
N ARG A 2 31.08 11.30 5.68
CA ARG A 2 30.75 11.02 4.28
C ARG A 2 29.26 11.32 4.10
N ARG A 3 28.89 12.06 3.05
CA ARG A 3 27.50 12.22 2.63
C ARG A 3 26.89 10.82 2.40
N PRO A 4 25.66 10.55 2.82
CA PRO A 4 25.00 9.29 2.48
C PRO A 4 24.94 9.18 0.95
N PRO A 5 25.02 7.96 0.39
CA PRO A 5 24.90 7.77 -1.04
C PRO A 5 23.50 8.24 -1.49
N ARG A 6 23.44 8.87 -2.66
CA ARG A 6 22.17 9.23 -3.33
C ARG A 6 21.30 7.98 -3.38
N SER A 7 20.00 8.13 -3.04
CA SER A 7 19.00 7.09 -3.08
C SER A 7 19.16 6.24 -4.35
N THR A 8 19.32 4.92 -4.18
CA THR A 8 19.40 3.97 -5.29
C THR A 8 18.05 3.95 -5.99
N GLN A 9 17.97 4.58 -7.16
CA GLN A 9 16.86 4.42 -8.07
C GLN A 9 16.97 3.01 -8.67
N GLY A 10 16.06 2.12 -8.28
CA GLY A 10 15.90 0.84 -8.97
C GLY A 10 15.14 1.07 -10.27
N VAL A 11 15.77 0.89 -11.42
CA VAL A 11 15.14 0.97 -12.73
C VAL A 11 15.08 -0.44 -13.32
N SER A 12 13.89 -0.88 -13.69
CA SER A 12 13.71 -2.14 -14.45
C SER A 12 13.99 -1.91 -15.93
N SER A 13 14.93 -2.66 -16.50
CA SER A 13 15.32 -2.56 -17.92
C SER A 13 14.49 -3.50 -18.78
N ALA A 14 13.26 -3.16 -19.14
CA ALA A 14 12.50 -3.92 -20.15
C ALA A 14 11.78 -3.00 -21.12
N ALA A 15 12.13 -3.17 -22.41
CA ALA A 15 11.43 -2.75 -23.65
C ALA A 15 11.07 -1.26 -23.82
N SER A 16 11.50 -0.70 -24.94
CA SER A 16 11.03 0.54 -25.56
C SER A 16 9.51 0.47 -25.81
N ASP A 17 8.81 1.56 -25.57
CA ASP A 17 7.37 1.80 -25.81
C ASP A 17 6.41 1.32 -24.72
N VAL A 18 6.87 1.10 -23.48
CA VAL A 18 6.01 0.65 -22.39
C VAL A 18 5.71 1.81 -21.42
N TYR A 19 4.43 1.93 -21.06
CA TYR A 19 3.96 2.84 -20.02
C TYR A 19 4.54 2.41 -18.67
N LYS A 20 5.03 3.39 -17.91
CA LYS A 20 5.78 3.12 -16.68
C LYS A 20 4.99 3.52 -15.44
N ARG A 21 5.26 2.84 -14.34
CA ARG A 21 4.57 3.01 -13.04
C ARG A 21 5.57 3.53 -12.03
N GLN A 22 5.29 4.69 -11.47
CA GLN A 22 6.13 5.30 -10.47
C GLN A 22 5.34 5.48 -9.17
N THR A 23 5.98 5.22 -8.07
CA THR A 23 5.47 5.49 -6.72
C THR A 23 6.48 6.31 -5.93
N GLY A 24 6.10 6.71 -4.73
CA GLY A 24 7.00 7.34 -3.79
C GLY A 24 6.31 7.65 -2.48
N GLY A 25 7.13 7.98 -1.51
CA GLY A 25 6.74 8.32 -0.16
C GLY A 25 7.93 8.29 0.78
N GLY A 26 7.69 8.41 2.07
CA GLY A 26 8.72 8.34 3.10
C GLY A 26 9.37 6.97 3.19
N SER A 27 10.65 6.93 3.55
CA SER A 27 11.27 5.69 4.01
C SER A 27 10.66 5.26 5.37
N GLY A 28 10.93 4.01 5.79
CA GLY A 28 10.40 3.46 7.05
C GLY A 28 9.25 2.47 6.87
N HIS A 29 8.82 2.23 5.62
CA HIS A 29 7.69 1.37 5.29
C HIS A 29 8.08 0.07 4.57
N LEU A 30 9.37 -0.29 4.54
CA LEU A 30 9.86 -1.44 3.77
C LEU A 30 8.99 -2.71 3.96
N PRO A 31 8.67 -3.39 2.85
CA PRO A 31 9.18 -3.23 1.48
C PRO A 31 8.58 -2.08 0.66
N VAL A 32 7.50 -1.46 1.12
CA VAL A 32 6.96 -0.25 0.46
C VAL A 32 8.00 0.87 0.61
N PHE A 33 8.49 1.46 -0.44
CA PHE A 33 8.16 1.44 -1.87
C PHE A 33 9.19 0.65 -2.69
N THR A 34 10.48 0.74 -2.35
CA THR A 34 11.64 0.23 -3.11
C THR A 34 11.60 -1.28 -3.33
N GLY A 35 11.07 -2.04 -2.38
CA GLY A 35 10.98 -3.49 -2.47
C GLY A 35 10.05 -3.99 -3.59
N TYR A 36 9.18 -3.12 -4.11
CA TYR A 36 8.23 -3.47 -5.18
C TYR A 36 8.66 -3.00 -6.57
N VAL A 37 9.86 -2.45 -6.73
CA VAL A 37 10.42 -2.16 -8.06
C VAL A 37 10.85 -3.46 -8.71
N GLY A 38 10.24 -3.82 -9.84
CA GLY A 38 10.54 -5.06 -10.56
C GLY A 38 9.49 -5.41 -11.61
N LYS A 39 9.74 -6.49 -12.34
CA LYS A 39 8.90 -6.95 -13.44
C LYS A 39 7.47 -7.28 -12.95
N GLY A 40 6.47 -6.78 -13.64
CA GLY A 40 5.06 -7.00 -13.29
C GLY A 40 4.59 -6.25 -12.02
N LEU A 41 5.38 -5.26 -11.58
CA LEU A 41 5.12 -4.39 -10.42
C LEU A 41 5.46 -2.93 -10.80
N LEU A 42 6.30 -2.25 -10.02
CA LEU A 42 6.72 -0.86 -10.25
C LEU A 42 7.98 -0.78 -11.11
N ASP A 43 8.17 0.34 -11.82
CA ASP A 43 9.37 0.61 -12.62
C ASP A 43 10.36 1.53 -11.90
N ALA A 44 9.86 2.48 -11.10
CA ALA A 44 10.66 3.38 -10.29
C ALA A 44 9.94 3.81 -9.02
N CYS A 45 10.72 4.29 -8.05
CA CYS A 45 10.17 4.95 -6.85
C CYS A 45 11.06 6.11 -6.41
N ALA A 46 10.43 7.16 -5.88
CA ALA A 46 11.09 8.26 -5.18
C ALA A 46 10.99 8.01 -3.68
N ILE A 47 12.10 8.14 -2.93
CA ILE A 47 12.13 7.88 -1.50
C ILE A 47 12.59 9.11 -0.74
N GLY A 48 11.74 9.56 0.16
CA GLY A 48 12.01 10.65 1.10
C GLY A 48 12.73 10.20 2.38
N ALA A 49 12.87 11.12 3.32
CA ALA A 49 13.31 10.81 4.67
C ALA A 49 12.29 9.93 5.41
N VAL A 50 12.60 9.48 6.62
CA VAL A 50 11.68 8.62 7.39
C VAL A 50 10.35 9.32 7.61
N PHE A 51 9.27 8.70 7.11
CA PHE A 51 7.88 9.19 7.16
C PHE A 51 7.67 10.59 6.55
N ALA A 52 8.55 11.02 5.66
CA ALA A 52 8.45 12.31 5.00
C ALA A 52 8.47 12.15 3.48
N SER A 53 7.61 12.91 2.82
CA SER A 53 7.49 12.91 1.37
C SER A 53 8.83 13.22 0.68
N PRO A 54 9.17 12.56 -0.44
CA PRO A 54 10.28 12.98 -1.29
C PRO A 54 10.04 14.39 -1.84
N SER A 55 11.12 15.09 -2.21
CA SER A 55 10.99 16.38 -2.85
C SER A 55 10.39 16.28 -4.26
N VAL A 56 9.83 17.37 -4.75
CA VAL A 56 9.29 17.48 -6.12
C VAL A 56 10.32 17.05 -7.16
N GLU A 57 11.58 17.49 -7.02
CA GLU A 57 12.67 17.12 -7.93
C GLU A 57 12.97 15.61 -7.91
N GLN A 58 13.00 14.99 -6.72
CA GLN A 58 13.20 13.54 -6.61
C GLN A 58 12.08 12.75 -7.29
N MET A 59 10.84 13.21 -7.15
CA MET A 59 9.68 12.60 -7.81
C MET A 59 9.75 12.78 -9.32
N ALA A 60 10.03 13.99 -9.81
CA ALA A 60 10.18 14.28 -11.24
C ALA A 60 11.32 13.46 -11.86
N ASP A 61 12.47 13.37 -11.19
CA ASP A 61 13.61 12.57 -11.67
C ASP A 61 13.27 11.07 -11.76
N ALA A 62 12.55 10.54 -10.78
CA ALA A 62 12.10 9.15 -10.82
C ALA A 62 11.09 8.91 -11.97
N MET A 63 10.20 9.86 -12.24
CA MET A 63 9.27 9.80 -13.37
C MET A 63 9.98 9.89 -14.71
N ARG A 64 10.96 10.81 -14.87
CA ARG A 64 11.78 10.89 -16.08
C ARG A 64 12.53 9.59 -16.34
N ALA A 65 13.15 9.03 -15.29
CA ALA A 65 13.85 7.75 -15.38
C ALA A 65 12.93 6.57 -15.72
N ALA A 66 11.69 6.63 -15.26
CA ALA A 66 10.68 5.63 -15.58
C ALA A 66 10.11 5.80 -16.99
N ASN A 67 10.03 7.03 -17.53
CA ASN A 67 9.36 7.28 -18.80
C ASN A 67 10.03 6.52 -19.97
N GLY A 68 9.27 5.65 -20.63
CA GLY A 68 9.66 4.91 -21.82
C GLY A 68 9.06 5.49 -23.12
N GLY A 69 8.53 6.74 -23.09
CA GLY A 69 7.88 7.39 -24.23
C GLY A 69 6.35 7.32 -24.22
N GLY A 70 5.78 6.43 -23.43
CA GLY A 70 4.32 6.27 -23.34
C GLY A 70 3.63 7.05 -22.19
N GLY A 71 4.42 7.69 -21.32
CA GLY A 71 3.95 8.39 -20.14
C GLY A 71 4.09 7.60 -18.84
N VAL A 72 3.66 8.20 -17.74
CA VAL A 72 3.90 7.68 -16.38
C VAL A 72 2.63 7.69 -15.54
N LEU A 73 2.26 6.56 -14.95
CA LEU A 73 1.27 6.49 -13.89
C LEU A 73 1.94 6.79 -12.55
N ARG A 74 1.47 7.83 -11.85
CA ARG A 74 1.79 8.15 -10.47
C ARG A 74 0.83 7.38 -9.55
N LEU A 75 1.35 6.45 -8.74
CA LEU A 75 0.54 5.52 -7.93
C LEU A 75 1.05 5.53 -6.49
N TYR A 76 0.35 6.16 -5.56
CA TYR A 76 0.81 6.40 -4.20
C TYR A 76 -0.34 6.54 -3.19
N GLY A 77 -0.01 6.57 -1.88
CA GLY A 77 -0.99 6.71 -0.81
C GLY A 77 -1.49 8.16 -0.66
N ASN A 78 -2.72 8.34 -0.30
CA ASN A 78 -3.35 9.64 -0.11
C ASN A 78 -2.85 10.34 1.17
N TYR A 79 -1.72 11.03 1.05
CA TYR A 79 -1.12 11.88 2.09
C TYR A 79 -0.83 13.26 1.54
N GLY A 80 -1.20 14.32 2.27
CA GLY A 80 -1.16 15.68 1.76
C GLY A 80 0.20 16.14 1.23
N GLY A 81 1.30 15.74 1.89
CA GLY A 81 2.66 16.04 1.41
C GLY A 81 3.00 15.34 0.10
N ASP A 82 2.63 14.07 -0.03
CA ASP A 82 2.85 13.32 -1.26
C ASP A 82 1.99 13.85 -2.41
N VAL A 83 0.70 14.11 -2.15
CA VAL A 83 -0.22 14.68 -3.14
C VAL A 83 0.34 15.98 -3.70
N MET A 84 0.69 16.94 -2.82
CA MET A 84 1.23 18.23 -3.24
C MET A 84 2.51 18.09 -4.08
N ASN A 85 3.47 17.27 -3.63
CA ASN A 85 4.75 17.13 -4.31
C ASN A 85 4.63 16.36 -5.63
N PHE A 86 3.77 15.32 -5.70
CA PHE A 86 3.50 14.61 -6.94
C PHE A 86 2.75 15.43 -7.97
N ASP A 87 1.83 16.29 -7.55
CA ASP A 87 1.12 17.19 -8.46
C ASP A 87 2.08 18.20 -9.08
N MET A 88 2.92 18.85 -8.27
CA MET A 88 3.95 19.76 -8.78
C MET A 88 4.95 19.05 -9.71
N ALA A 89 5.36 17.82 -9.38
CA ALA A 89 6.23 17.03 -10.24
C ALA A 89 5.53 16.63 -11.56
N GLY A 90 4.23 16.36 -11.51
CA GLY A 90 3.43 16.10 -12.71
C GLY A 90 3.35 17.33 -13.63
N GLU A 91 3.14 18.53 -13.09
CA GLU A 91 3.17 19.78 -13.86
C GLU A 91 4.54 20.01 -14.53
N MET A 92 5.65 19.66 -13.84
CA MET A 92 6.99 19.72 -14.47
C MET A 92 7.11 18.76 -15.65
N LEU A 93 6.57 17.55 -15.57
CA LEU A 93 6.59 16.59 -16.66
C LEU A 93 5.72 17.03 -17.84
N GLU A 94 4.58 17.65 -17.59
CA GLU A 94 3.72 18.21 -18.63
C GLU A 94 4.45 19.30 -19.44
N MET A 95 5.27 20.14 -18.78
CA MET A 95 6.11 21.12 -19.48
C MET A 95 7.24 20.49 -20.32
N GLU A 96 7.53 19.21 -20.11
CA GLU A 96 8.51 18.41 -20.85
C GLU A 96 7.84 17.47 -21.88
N ASP A 97 6.55 17.66 -22.17
CA ASP A 97 5.75 16.81 -23.06
C ASP A 97 5.71 15.32 -22.63
N ILE A 98 5.84 15.04 -21.33
CA ILE A 98 5.69 13.70 -20.76
C ILE A 98 4.31 13.55 -20.13
N PRO A 99 3.38 12.80 -20.75
CA PRO A 99 2.05 12.63 -20.19
C PRO A 99 2.09 11.84 -18.88
N SER A 100 1.30 12.25 -17.89
CA SER A 100 1.20 11.51 -16.64
C SER A 100 -0.23 11.48 -16.11
N THR A 101 -0.55 10.40 -15.37
CA THR A 101 -1.83 10.21 -14.69
C THR A 101 -1.61 9.90 -13.22
N THR A 102 -2.62 10.10 -12.38
CA THR A 102 -2.53 9.85 -10.93
C THR A 102 -3.61 8.89 -10.48
N VAL A 103 -3.23 7.96 -9.61
CA VAL A 103 -4.15 7.17 -8.80
C VAL A 103 -3.72 7.22 -7.34
N LEU A 104 -4.63 7.62 -6.47
CA LEU A 104 -4.45 7.69 -5.02
C LEU A 104 -5.06 6.47 -4.35
N LEU A 105 -4.31 5.84 -3.47
CA LEU A 105 -4.84 4.82 -2.56
C LEU A 105 -5.43 5.51 -1.34
N ALA A 106 -6.69 5.22 -1.06
CA ALA A 106 -7.48 5.77 0.04
C ALA A 106 -8.27 4.61 0.70
N ASP A 107 -7.53 3.60 1.16
CA ASP A 107 -8.07 2.32 1.58
C ASP A 107 -8.33 2.18 3.09
N ASP A 108 -7.82 3.11 3.93
CA ASP A 108 -7.96 3.04 5.39
C ASP A 108 -9.37 3.41 5.87
N VAL A 109 -10.19 2.39 6.15
CA VAL A 109 -11.60 2.57 6.56
C VAL A 109 -11.77 3.25 7.91
N ALA A 110 -10.72 3.24 8.75
CA ALA A 110 -10.74 3.87 10.07
C ALA A 110 -10.51 5.39 10.02
N SER A 111 -10.00 5.92 8.92
CA SER A 111 -9.56 7.32 8.82
C SER A 111 -10.64 8.29 8.35
N ALA A 112 -11.68 7.82 7.66
CA ALA A 112 -12.85 8.61 7.30
C ALA A 112 -14.04 7.69 6.93
N PRO A 113 -15.31 8.18 7.07
CA PRO A 113 -16.49 7.41 6.71
C PRO A 113 -16.52 7.09 5.20
N LYS A 114 -17.39 6.14 4.83
CA LYS A 114 -17.50 5.67 3.44
C LYS A 114 -17.90 6.77 2.45
N GLU A 115 -18.74 7.69 2.90
CA GLU A 115 -19.24 8.84 2.13
C GLU A 115 -18.14 9.88 1.85
N GLU A 116 -17.03 9.82 2.58
CA GLU A 116 -15.87 10.71 2.45
C GLU A 116 -14.60 9.91 2.13
N ARG A 117 -14.74 8.82 1.37
CA ARG A 117 -13.66 7.89 1.08
C ARG A 117 -12.41 8.58 0.50
N GLU A 118 -12.59 9.61 -0.30
CA GLU A 118 -11.51 10.39 -0.89
C GLU A 118 -10.59 11.09 0.15
N LYS A 119 -11.06 11.20 1.40
CA LYS A 119 -10.27 11.75 2.52
C LYS A 119 -9.48 10.68 3.28
N ARG A 120 -9.71 9.39 2.99
CA ARG A 120 -9.03 8.30 3.68
C ARG A 120 -7.54 8.29 3.38
N ARG A 121 -6.76 7.79 4.33
CA ARG A 121 -5.34 7.52 4.19
C ARG A 121 -5.11 6.31 3.26
N GLY A 122 -3.95 6.28 2.56
CA GLY A 122 -3.50 5.11 1.82
C GLY A 122 -2.62 4.22 2.68
N VAL A 123 -2.88 2.92 2.70
CA VAL A 123 -2.13 1.95 3.49
C VAL A 123 -1.66 0.79 2.59
N ALA A 124 -1.91 -0.45 2.97
CA ALA A 124 -1.39 -1.62 2.28
C ALA A 124 -2.13 -1.99 0.98
N GLY A 125 -3.27 -1.35 0.69
CA GLY A 125 -3.93 -1.43 -0.63
C GLY A 125 -3.03 -1.06 -1.80
N MET A 126 -2.02 -0.20 -1.55
CA MET A 126 -0.99 0.13 -2.56
C MET A 126 -0.32 -1.11 -3.15
N VAL A 127 -0.06 -2.14 -2.37
CA VAL A 127 0.60 -3.37 -2.81
C VAL A 127 -0.22 -4.09 -3.89
N TYR A 128 -1.54 -4.14 -3.72
CA TYR A 128 -2.45 -4.68 -4.73
C TYR A 128 -2.45 -3.86 -6.01
N ALA A 129 -2.50 -2.53 -5.88
CA ALA A 129 -2.48 -1.63 -7.02
C ALA A 129 -1.15 -1.69 -7.79
N PHE A 130 0.00 -1.80 -7.09
CA PHE A 130 1.30 -2.03 -7.72
C PHE A 130 1.29 -3.31 -8.55
N LYS A 131 0.70 -4.38 -8.03
CA LYS A 131 0.65 -5.68 -8.71
C LYS A 131 -0.28 -5.69 -9.93
N THR A 132 -1.48 -5.17 -9.80
CA THR A 132 -2.47 -5.19 -10.89
C THR A 132 -2.11 -4.21 -12.01
N ALA A 133 -1.71 -2.98 -11.67
CA ALA A 133 -1.19 -2.02 -12.65
C ALA A 133 0.09 -2.53 -13.32
N GLY A 134 0.98 -3.18 -12.54
CA GLY A 134 2.17 -3.82 -13.04
C GLY A 134 1.88 -4.89 -14.08
N ALA A 135 0.98 -5.81 -13.76
CA ALA A 135 0.57 -6.87 -14.67
C ALA A 135 -0.12 -6.33 -15.93
N ALA A 136 -0.95 -5.29 -15.79
CA ALA A 136 -1.61 -4.65 -16.93
C ALA A 136 -0.60 -4.02 -17.91
N ALA A 137 0.42 -3.35 -17.40
CA ALA A 137 1.45 -2.76 -18.23
C ALA A 137 2.33 -3.82 -18.92
N GLU A 138 2.63 -4.95 -18.26
CA GLU A 138 3.33 -6.08 -18.92
C GLU A 138 2.50 -6.67 -20.08
N GLN A 139 1.17 -6.50 -20.08
CA GLN A 139 0.30 -6.86 -21.20
C GLN A 139 0.25 -5.80 -22.32
N LEU A 140 1.12 -4.80 -22.26
CA LEU A 140 1.22 -3.69 -23.24
C LEU A 140 -0.07 -2.86 -23.35
N LYS A 141 -0.85 -2.76 -22.26
CA LYS A 141 -2.02 -1.85 -22.20
C LYS A 141 -1.54 -0.40 -22.19
N ASN A 142 -2.32 0.50 -22.77
CA ASN A 142 -2.01 1.94 -22.79
C ASN A 142 -2.10 2.58 -21.40
N LEU A 143 -1.62 3.84 -21.24
CA LEU A 143 -1.59 4.54 -19.97
C LEU A 143 -3.00 4.69 -19.37
N GLU A 144 -4.03 4.95 -20.19
CA GLU A 144 -5.42 5.07 -19.76
C GLU A 144 -5.92 3.76 -19.16
N ASP A 145 -5.71 2.63 -19.82
CA ASP A 145 -6.10 1.30 -19.33
C ASP A 145 -5.39 0.93 -18.02
N VAL A 146 -4.07 1.20 -17.93
CA VAL A 146 -3.30 0.95 -16.71
C VAL A 146 -3.81 1.82 -15.55
N THR A 147 -4.12 3.09 -15.83
CA THR A 147 -4.69 4.02 -14.86
C THR A 147 -6.08 3.54 -14.40
N ARG A 148 -6.94 3.13 -15.34
CA ARG A 148 -8.27 2.56 -15.03
C ARG A 148 -8.17 1.34 -14.13
N ILE A 149 -7.23 0.42 -14.40
CA ILE A 149 -7.02 -0.78 -13.60
C ILE A 149 -6.48 -0.44 -12.22
N ALA A 150 -5.54 0.49 -12.13
CA ALA A 150 -5.03 0.98 -10.85
C ALA A 150 -6.15 1.60 -10.00
N GLN A 151 -6.99 2.46 -10.60
CA GLN A 151 -8.14 3.07 -9.93
C GLN A 151 -9.15 2.01 -9.47
N LYS A 152 -9.52 1.08 -10.36
CA LYS A 152 -10.40 -0.04 -10.03
C LYS A 152 -9.87 -0.85 -8.84
N THR A 153 -8.56 -1.09 -8.77
CA THR A 153 -7.94 -1.79 -7.65
C THR A 153 -7.97 -0.94 -6.38
N ALA A 154 -7.67 0.36 -6.48
CA ALA A 154 -7.78 1.28 -5.36
C ALA A 154 -9.20 1.28 -4.77
N ASP A 155 -10.21 1.30 -5.64
CA ASP A 155 -11.63 1.27 -5.23
C ASP A 155 -12.04 -0.07 -4.59
N ALA A 156 -11.37 -1.16 -4.95
CA ALA A 156 -11.63 -2.50 -4.43
C ALA A 156 -10.88 -2.80 -3.11
N CYS A 157 -9.97 -1.93 -2.66
CA CYS A 157 -9.17 -2.13 -1.45
C CYS A 157 -9.76 -1.45 -0.24
N HIS A 158 -9.73 -2.15 0.90
CA HIS A 158 -10.19 -1.68 2.20
C HIS A 158 -9.22 -2.19 3.26
N SER A 159 -8.69 -1.28 4.08
CA SER A 159 -7.68 -1.59 5.10
C SER A 159 -8.08 -1.06 6.47
N VAL A 160 -7.60 -1.73 7.51
CA VAL A 160 -7.64 -1.25 8.90
C VAL A 160 -6.42 -1.75 9.65
N GLY A 161 -5.86 -0.92 10.52
CA GLY A 161 -4.71 -1.24 11.35
C GLY A 161 -5.04 -1.32 12.84
N ALA A 162 -4.23 -2.06 13.59
CA ALA A 162 -4.21 -2.06 15.05
C ALA A 162 -2.76 -2.03 15.53
N ALA A 163 -2.40 -1.11 16.40
CA ALA A 163 -1.06 -0.95 16.94
C ALA A 163 -1.00 -1.30 18.43
N LEU A 164 0.09 -1.98 18.83
CA LEU A 164 0.40 -2.35 20.21
C LEU A 164 1.58 -1.55 20.76
N THR A 165 2.51 -1.12 19.88
CA THR A 165 3.61 -0.22 20.24
C THR A 165 3.76 0.86 19.21
N SER A 166 4.42 1.96 19.58
CA SER A 166 4.89 2.97 18.62
C SER A 166 6.16 2.51 17.92
N CYS A 167 6.60 3.28 16.92
CA CYS A 167 7.95 3.22 16.38
C CYS A 167 8.71 4.51 16.69
N THR A 168 10.04 4.47 16.55
CA THR A 168 10.91 5.61 16.85
C THR A 168 11.54 6.16 15.58
N ILE A 169 11.22 7.41 15.24
CA ILE A 169 11.86 8.10 14.11
C ILE A 169 13.30 8.44 14.51
N PRO A 170 14.33 7.92 13.82
CA PRO A 170 15.73 8.10 14.22
C PRO A 170 16.15 9.57 14.34
N GLN A 171 15.67 10.44 13.46
CA GLN A 171 15.98 11.88 13.47
C GLN A 171 15.35 12.60 14.67
N ALA A 172 14.16 12.15 15.10
CA ALA A 172 13.46 12.74 16.24
C ALA A 172 13.96 12.18 17.58
N GLY A 173 14.51 10.96 17.59
CA GLY A 173 15.00 10.27 18.79
C GLY A 173 13.90 9.99 19.83
N LYS A 174 12.64 10.01 19.42
CA LYS A 174 11.47 9.78 20.28
C LYS A 174 10.38 9.00 19.55
N PRO A 175 9.51 8.29 20.30
CA PRO A 175 8.37 7.59 19.74
C PRO A 175 7.44 8.49 18.92
N THR A 176 6.78 7.93 17.91
CA THR A 176 5.76 8.64 17.10
C THR A 176 4.52 8.98 17.90
N PHE A 177 4.18 8.15 18.88
CA PHE A 177 3.12 8.36 19.88
C PHE A 177 3.47 7.58 21.15
N GLU A 178 2.79 7.89 22.26
CA GLU A 178 2.94 7.18 23.52
C GLU A 178 1.79 6.19 23.70
N ILE A 179 2.11 4.95 24.08
CA ILE A 179 1.13 3.90 24.42
C ILE A 179 1.73 3.03 25.52
N SER A 180 0.94 2.61 26.48
CA SER A 180 1.41 1.70 27.54
C SER A 180 1.47 0.25 27.03
N GLU A 181 2.29 -0.59 27.67
CA GLU A 181 2.43 -2.01 27.32
C GLU A 181 1.11 -2.81 27.45
N GLU A 182 0.17 -2.31 28.24
CA GLU A 182 -1.14 -2.95 28.45
C GLU A 182 -2.24 -2.40 27.55
N ASP A 183 -1.93 -1.45 26.67
CA ASP A 183 -2.91 -0.78 25.83
C ASP A 183 -2.69 -1.11 24.35
N MET A 184 -3.72 -0.86 23.55
CA MET A 184 -3.68 -0.94 22.09
C MET A 184 -4.46 0.21 21.48
N GLU A 185 -4.22 0.46 20.21
CA GLU A 185 -4.99 1.43 19.44
C GLU A 185 -5.53 0.81 18.16
N MET A 186 -6.86 0.86 18.00
CA MET A 186 -7.57 0.36 16.82
C MET A 186 -7.72 1.47 15.78
N GLY A 187 -7.44 1.15 14.52
CA GLY A 187 -7.55 2.11 13.41
C GLY A 187 -6.31 3.01 13.27
N MET A 188 -5.18 2.65 13.89
CA MET A 188 -3.92 3.40 13.80
C MET A 188 -3.43 3.50 12.36
N GLY A 189 -3.01 4.69 11.96
CA GLY A 189 -2.37 4.93 10.67
C GLY A 189 -0.90 4.50 10.63
N ILE A 190 -0.37 4.38 9.42
CA ILE A 190 0.98 3.83 9.17
C ILE A 190 2.12 4.72 9.69
N HIS A 191 1.88 6.00 9.95
CA HIS A 191 2.86 6.92 10.58
C HIS A 191 2.60 7.13 12.07
N GLY A 192 1.62 6.42 12.67
CA GLY A 192 1.19 6.60 14.03
C GLY A 192 0.09 7.66 14.18
N GLU A 193 -0.67 7.93 13.10
CA GLU A 193 -1.83 8.81 13.17
C GLU A 193 -2.91 8.17 14.05
N PRO A 194 -3.62 8.98 14.87
CA PRO A 194 -4.62 8.46 15.80
C PRO A 194 -5.67 7.58 15.12
N GLY A 195 -6.03 6.50 15.80
CA GLY A 195 -7.05 5.56 15.39
C GLY A 195 -8.47 5.94 15.85
N VAL A 196 -9.35 4.96 15.81
CA VAL A 196 -10.77 5.12 16.22
C VAL A 196 -10.92 5.12 17.74
N TRP A 197 -10.17 4.23 18.41
CA TRP A 197 -10.16 4.17 19.88
C TRP A 197 -8.83 3.61 20.41
N ARG A 198 -8.50 3.99 21.65
CA ARG A 198 -7.39 3.45 22.44
C ARG A 198 -7.93 2.89 23.75
N GLY A 199 -7.42 1.74 24.17
CA GLY A 199 -7.82 1.08 25.40
C GLY A 199 -7.00 -0.15 25.71
N LYS A 200 -7.42 -0.96 26.67
CA LYS A 200 -6.71 -2.16 27.09
C LYS A 200 -6.51 -3.15 25.96
N LEU A 201 -5.34 -3.79 25.97
CA LEU A 201 -4.98 -4.89 25.06
C LEU A 201 -6.03 -6.00 25.14
N ARG A 202 -6.48 -6.46 23.98
CA ARG A 202 -7.45 -7.53 23.83
C ARG A 202 -6.79 -8.79 23.27
N THR A 203 -7.51 -9.88 23.31
CA THR A 203 -7.06 -11.14 22.69
C THR A 203 -6.97 -11.01 21.17
N ALA A 204 -6.13 -11.85 20.54
CA ALA A 204 -6.02 -11.90 19.07
C ALA A 204 -7.37 -12.13 18.38
N ASP A 205 -8.23 -12.97 19.01
CA ASP A 205 -9.58 -13.27 18.49
C ASP A 205 -10.47 -12.02 18.52
N GLU A 206 -10.46 -11.25 19.61
CA GLU A 206 -11.23 -10.01 19.72
C GLU A 206 -10.75 -8.94 18.73
N ILE A 207 -9.43 -8.74 18.64
CA ILE A 207 -8.82 -7.78 17.70
C ILE A 207 -9.20 -8.12 16.27
N ALA A 208 -8.97 -9.38 15.85
CA ALA A 208 -9.24 -9.81 14.49
C ALA A 208 -10.73 -9.74 14.15
N ASN A 209 -11.62 -10.10 15.07
CA ASN A 209 -13.07 -10.00 14.84
C ASN A 209 -13.49 -8.55 14.62
N GLU A 210 -13.05 -7.61 15.46
CA GLU A 210 -13.38 -6.20 15.30
C GLU A 210 -12.86 -5.62 14.00
N MET A 211 -11.60 -5.91 13.64
CA MET A 211 -11.03 -5.47 12.35
C MET A 211 -11.81 -6.03 11.16
N VAL A 212 -12.19 -7.31 11.20
CA VAL A 212 -13.01 -7.92 10.14
C VAL A 212 -14.41 -7.30 10.09
N ASP A 213 -15.03 -7.00 11.25
CA ASP A 213 -16.33 -6.33 11.30
C ASP A 213 -16.28 -4.95 10.63
N MET A 214 -15.24 -4.15 10.91
CA MET A 214 -15.05 -2.85 10.28
C MET A 214 -14.93 -2.97 8.74
N LEU A 215 -14.14 -3.93 8.27
CA LEU A 215 -13.94 -4.15 6.83
C LEU A 215 -15.21 -4.66 6.15
N LEU A 216 -15.90 -5.65 6.74
CA LEU A 216 -17.13 -6.19 6.19
C LEU A 216 -18.27 -5.16 6.19
N ALA A 217 -18.36 -4.29 7.18
CA ALA A 217 -19.34 -3.20 7.21
C ALA A 217 -19.10 -2.18 6.08
N ASP A 218 -17.83 -1.90 5.76
CA ASP A 218 -17.47 -0.98 4.69
C ASP A 218 -17.68 -1.59 3.30
N ILE A 219 -17.28 -2.85 3.11
CA ILE A 219 -17.38 -3.57 1.82
C ILE A 219 -18.83 -3.99 1.54
N ASN A 220 -19.49 -4.61 2.53
CA ASN A 220 -20.81 -5.24 2.40
C ASN A 220 -20.85 -6.30 1.26
N PRO A 221 -20.04 -7.36 1.33
CA PRO A 221 -19.85 -8.29 0.22
C PRO A 221 -21.09 -9.14 -0.05
N ASN A 222 -21.33 -9.48 -1.31
CA ASN A 222 -22.34 -10.46 -1.69
C ASN A 222 -21.87 -11.88 -1.40
N SER A 223 -22.81 -12.80 -1.15
CA SER A 223 -22.51 -14.23 -1.06
C SER A 223 -21.87 -14.72 -2.36
N GLY A 224 -20.73 -15.37 -2.26
CA GLY A 224 -19.94 -15.84 -3.40
C GLY A 224 -18.91 -14.83 -3.93
N SER A 225 -18.84 -13.61 -3.37
CA SER A 225 -17.76 -12.67 -3.68
C SER A 225 -16.39 -13.30 -3.51
N ARG A 226 -15.45 -12.83 -4.30
CA ARG A 226 -14.04 -13.29 -4.26
C ARG A 226 -13.17 -12.15 -3.75
N MET A 227 -12.27 -12.46 -2.85
CA MET A 227 -11.36 -11.45 -2.25
C MET A 227 -9.95 -12.00 -2.12
N SER A 228 -8.96 -11.16 -2.34
CA SER A 228 -7.64 -11.37 -1.76
C SER A 228 -7.59 -10.70 -0.40
N VAL A 229 -6.95 -11.36 0.56
CA VAL A 229 -6.80 -10.84 1.92
C VAL A 229 -5.33 -10.76 2.27
N MET A 230 -4.94 -9.65 2.86
CA MET A 230 -3.59 -9.44 3.39
C MET A 230 -3.67 -9.30 4.91
N VAL A 231 -2.93 -10.14 5.61
CA VAL A 231 -2.65 -10.02 7.05
C VAL A 231 -1.20 -9.58 7.18
N ASN A 232 -1.02 -8.30 7.46
CA ASN A 232 0.25 -7.61 7.35
C ASN A 232 0.80 -7.21 8.71
N SER A 233 2.07 -7.56 9.00
CA SER A 233 2.80 -7.02 10.15
C SER A 233 3.12 -5.54 9.93
N LEU A 234 2.91 -4.71 10.94
CA LEU A 234 3.36 -3.31 10.91
C LEU A 234 4.89 -3.16 11.12
N GLY A 235 5.58 -4.27 11.38
CA GLY A 235 7.05 -4.32 11.44
C GLY A 235 7.59 -5.37 12.39
N ALA A 236 7.22 -5.34 13.66
CA ALA A 236 7.75 -6.23 14.69
C ALA A 236 6.87 -7.45 15.00
N THR A 237 5.61 -7.48 14.56
CA THR A 237 4.73 -8.64 14.80
C THR A 237 5.23 -9.87 14.03
N PRO A 238 5.53 -11.00 14.71
CA PRO A 238 6.08 -12.19 14.08
C PRO A 238 5.03 -12.95 13.24
N LEU A 239 5.53 -13.78 12.34
CA LEU A 239 4.70 -14.49 11.36
C LEU A 239 3.69 -15.45 12.02
N GLU A 240 4.06 -16.06 13.13
CA GLU A 240 3.20 -16.98 13.89
C GLU A 240 1.94 -16.29 14.38
N GLU A 241 2.05 -15.07 14.89
CA GLU A 241 0.90 -14.28 15.33
C GLU A 241 0.02 -13.87 14.15
N LEU A 242 0.61 -13.52 13.01
CA LEU A 242 -0.16 -13.23 11.80
C LEU A 242 -0.98 -14.43 11.33
N TYR A 243 -0.47 -15.67 11.44
CA TYR A 243 -1.23 -16.87 11.10
C TYR A 243 -2.36 -17.15 12.09
N ILE A 244 -2.18 -16.81 13.37
CA ILE A 244 -3.26 -16.89 14.37
C ILE A 244 -4.40 -15.96 13.95
N LEU A 245 -4.09 -14.72 13.57
CA LEU A 245 -5.06 -13.73 13.09
C LEU A 245 -5.70 -14.16 11.76
N TYR A 246 -4.90 -14.67 10.81
CA TYR A 246 -5.42 -15.16 9.53
C TYR A 246 -6.42 -16.30 9.68
N ARG A 247 -6.25 -17.20 10.66
CA ARG A 247 -7.23 -18.25 10.99
C ARG A 247 -8.62 -17.66 11.24
N ILE A 248 -8.68 -16.53 11.95
CA ILE A 248 -9.94 -15.86 12.28
C ILE A 248 -10.51 -15.17 11.04
N VAL A 249 -9.69 -14.42 10.32
CA VAL A 249 -10.07 -13.79 9.04
C VAL A 249 -10.68 -14.82 8.09
N LYS A 250 -10.01 -15.97 7.90
CA LYS A 250 -10.49 -17.04 7.04
C LYS A 250 -11.85 -17.53 7.47
N LYS A 251 -12.02 -17.87 8.76
CA LYS A 251 -13.30 -18.37 9.32
C LYS A 251 -14.43 -17.36 9.09
N ARG A 252 -14.20 -16.08 9.43
CA ARG A 252 -15.18 -15.01 9.29
C ARG A 252 -15.63 -14.80 7.84
N LEU A 253 -14.72 -14.88 6.88
CA LEU A 253 -15.05 -14.76 5.45
C LEU A 253 -15.79 -16.01 4.93
N GLU A 254 -15.45 -17.20 5.41
CA GLU A 254 -16.20 -18.43 5.13
C GLU A 254 -17.65 -18.35 5.66
N ASP A 255 -17.85 -17.81 6.86
CA ASP A 255 -19.19 -17.65 7.48
C ASP A 255 -20.10 -16.74 6.62
N VAL A 256 -19.55 -15.70 5.99
CA VAL A 256 -20.29 -14.82 5.05
C VAL A 256 -20.20 -15.29 3.60
N LYS A 257 -19.70 -16.50 3.34
CA LYS A 257 -19.57 -17.15 2.02
C LYS A 257 -18.74 -16.36 1.02
N VAL A 258 -17.70 -15.67 1.47
CA VAL A 258 -16.70 -15.04 0.64
C VAL A 258 -15.58 -16.03 0.35
N LYS A 259 -15.18 -16.14 -0.93
CA LYS A 259 -14.06 -17.01 -1.36
C LYS A 259 -12.75 -16.24 -1.30
N ILE A 260 -11.82 -16.70 -0.48
CA ILE A 260 -10.46 -16.14 -0.43
C ILE A 260 -9.66 -16.66 -1.64
N VAL A 261 -9.02 -15.73 -2.34
CA VAL A 261 -8.11 -15.98 -3.46
C VAL A 261 -6.77 -15.34 -3.14
N MET A 262 -5.68 -16.10 -3.27
CA MET A 262 -4.29 -15.62 -3.09
C MET A 262 -4.12 -14.83 -1.76
N PRO A 263 -4.25 -15.48 -0.60
CA PRO A 263 -4.03 -14.82 0.68
C PRO A 263 -2.55 -14.41 0.84
N LEU A 264 -2.32 -13.25 1.41
CA LEU A 264 -1.00 -12.70 1.70
C LEU A 264 -0.84 -12.59 3.22
N VAL A 265 0.12 -13.29 3.81
CA VAL A 265 0.41 -13.24 5.25
C VAL A 265 1.89 -12.94 5.42
N GLY A 266 2.24 -11.81 6.03
CA GLY A 266 3.65 -11.42 6.15
C GLY A 266 3.86 -9.92 6.37
N ARG A 267 5.02 -9.43 5.94
CA ARG A 267 5.42 -8.01 6.04
C ARG A 267 5.36 -7.39 4.65
N TYR A 268 4.31 -6.66 4.33
CA TYR A 268 4.07 -6.05 3.02
C TYR A 268 4.14 -4.53 3.03
N ALA A 269 3.69 -3.89 4.11
CA ALA A 269 3.78 -2.46 4.35
C ALA A 269 3.96 -2.23 5.85
N THR A 270 5.10 -1.67 6.24
CA THR A 270 5.47 -1.57 7.66
C THR A 270 5.52 -0.13 8.15
N SER A 271 5.68 0.02 9.45
CA SER A 271 5.96 1.27 10.14
C SER A 271 7.19 1.05 11.04
N MET A 272 8.35 0.86 10.41
CA MET A 272 9.62 0.56 11.07
C MET A 272 9.51 -0.67 12.02
N GLU A 273 9.74 -0.48 13.32
CA GLU A 273 9.65 -1.52 14.36
C GLU A 273 8.31 -1.56 15.11
N MET A 274 7.26 -0.90 14.60
CA MET A 274 5.95 -0.91 15.24
C MET A 274 5.42 -2.34 15.42
N THR A 275 5.04 -2.70 16.64
CA THR A 275 4.27 -3.92 16.88
C THR A 275 2.81 -3.64 16.62
N GLY A 276 2.22 -4.41 15.72
CA GLY A 276 0.84 -4.26 15.30
C GLY A 276 0.58 -5.00 14.00
N VAL A 277 -0.61 -4.89 13.51
CA VAL A 277 -1.10 -5.60 12.34
C VAL A 277 -2.04 -4.71 11.54
N SER A 278 -2.05 -4.89 10.22
CA SER A 278 -3.13 -4.37 9.37
C SER A 278 -3.75 -5.49 8.55
N PHE A 279 -5.06 -5.40 8.33
CA PHE A 279 -5.76 -6.23 7.37
C PHE A 279 -6.13 -5.38 6.16
N THR A 280 -5.92 -5.93 4.98
CA THR A 280 -6.37 -5.35 3.72
C THR A 280 -7.16 -6.39 2.95
N PHE A 281 -8.42 -6.07 2.62
CA PHE A 281 -9.26 -6.87 1.75
C PHE A 281 -9.36 -6.18 0.39
N CYS A 282 -9.13 -6.94 -0.67
CA CYS A 282 -9.28 -6.49 -2.05
C CYS A 282 -10.36 -7.32 -2.73
N GLU A 283 -11.48 -6.70 -3.09
CA GLU A 283 -12.54 -7.35 -3.87
C GLU A 283 -12.05 -7.67 -5.28
N LEU A 284 -12.34 -8.88 -5.76
CA LEU A 284 -11.84 -9.36 -7.03
C LEU A 284 -13.00 -9.69 -7.99
N ASP A 285 -13.00 -9.03 -9.13
CA ASP A 285 -13.66 -9.57 -10.32
C ASP A 285 -12.67 -10.40 -11.15
N SER A 286 -13.11 -10.91 -12.28
CA SER A 286 -12.28 -11.76 -13.15
C SER A 286 -11.05 -11.03 -13.72
N GLU A 287 -11.15 -9.72 -13.98
CA GLU A 287 -10.04 -8.90 -14.48
C GLU A 287 -8.97 -8.72 -13.40
N LEU A 288 -9.36 -8.22 -12.23
CA LEU A 288 -8.43 -8.00 -11.11
C LEU A 288 -7.81 -9.32 -10.62
N GLU A 289 -8.58 -10.40 -10.56
CA GLU A 289 -8.07 -11.71 -10.17
C GLU A 289 -7.01 -12.21 -11.14
N SER A 290 -7.25 -12.11 -12.44
CA SER A 290 -6.29 -12.51 -13.48
C SER A 290 -5.00 -11.69 -13.39
N LEU A 291 -5.10 -10.37 -13.18
CA LEU A 291 -3.96 -9.48 -13.04
C LEU A 291 -3.19 -9.71 -11.74
N LEU A 292 -3.89 -10.02 -10.63
CA LEU A 292 -3.26 -10.33 -9.35
C LEU A 292 -2.44 -11.62 -9.43
N GLN A 293 -2.93 -12.63 -10.14
CA GLN A 293 -2.27 -13.92 -10.33
C GLN A 293 -1.21 -13.92 -11.43
N ALA A 294 -1.12 -12.87 -12.25
CA ALA A 294 -0.15 -12.78 -13.33
C ALA A 294 1.30 -12.80 -12.78
N PRO A 295 2.26 -13.34 -13.53
CA PRO A 295 3.66 -13.40 -13.10
C PRO A 295 4.23 -12.02 -12.72
N ALA A 296 4.99 -11.99 -11.63
CA ALA A 296 5.69 -10.80 -11.18
C ALA A 296 6.95 -11.18 -10.40
N HIS A 297 7.96 -10.33 -10.44
CA HIS A 297 9.20 -10.57 -9.70
C HIS A 297 9.86 -9.26 -9.27
N CYS A 298 10.12 -9.12 -7.99
CA CYS A 298 10.95 -8.07 -7.40
C CYS A 298 11.81 -8.66 -6.28
N ALA A 299 12.60 -7.83 -5.63
CA ALA A 299 13.48 -8.28 -4.54
C ALA A 299 12.72 -8.90 -3.36
N PHE A 300 11.46 -8.55 -3.19
CA PHE A 300 10.65 -8.93 -2.02
C PHE A 300 9.55 -9.93 -2.35
N TRP A 301 8.94 -9.88 -3.53
CA TRP A 301 7.76 -10.68 -3.87
C TRP A 301 7.86 -11.27 -5.27
N SER A 302 7.48 -12.55 -5.40
CA SER A 302 7.39 -13.25 -6.68
C SER A 302 6.05 -13.95 -6.81
N VAL A 303 5.45 -13.82 -7.98
CA VAL A 303 4.29 -14.58 -8.43
C VAL A 303 4.73 -15.32 -9.71
N VAL A 304 4.60 -16.66 -9.70
CA VAL A 304 5.10 -17.55 -10.76
C VAL A 304 3.97 -17.93 -11.69
#